data_c253817dc88fc040d3e755ec2762fdfc
#
_entry.id   c253817dc88fc040d3e755ec2762fdfc
#
_cell.length_a   1.000
_cell.length_b   1.000
_cell.length_c   1.000
_cell.angle_alpha   90.00
_cell.angle_beta   90.00
_cell.angle_gamma   90.00
#
_symmetry.space_group_name_H-M   'P 1'
#
loop_
_entity.id
_entity.type
_entity.pdbx_description
1 polymer ?
#
loop_
_entity_poly.entity_id
_entity_poly.type
_entity_poly.pdbx_seq_one_letter_code
_entity_poly.pdbx_strand_id
1 'polypeptide(L)'
;GVNYQASKRLLQEKLPKNAEERTILDGLFKMPPLDGKKAFSLYETYGIPLDFILDAARDAGISFDQAGFDAAKEEEQQRARASWKGGSQKSAAPVYRELPKTEFEGYSTLRVDGAKVLALVKDGVGVPELKGGETGEVVLDATSFYADSGGQVGDQGWLVVPRGAGGDHSSVVAEVSGATKPVQGVFAHKVRANQTIAVGDTVDTVVDGAVRAATTRNHTGTHLLHAALREVLGKHVKQAGSLNDAARLRFDFSHFTGVADEELREVEEIVNRQVMGNTKVETLVDVPIDVAVNELGAMALFGEKYGEKVRVVKIGDFSTELCGGIHTGATGEIGVIKVVGEGSVSSGVRRVEAVSGTGALYEFRKDFDVARVVGAFVGSGVGSAGEGLTPAEALRARIAAQEEEMKKLQKELSSLRSKTDAAGLDEMMARVAEIKGIKVLSLRILPPLGKDHVRTLVDNARTKLGSGVVVFGWPTEGDKVSLIVGVTKDLTSRVQAGKIVGLLAAQVGGKGGGRPDLAEAGGSDVGSLDAALKSAAEVVGGLLG
;
A
#
# COMPACT_ATOMS: atom_id res chain seq x y z
N GLY A 1 -34.12 10.72 -19.17
CA GLY A 1 -33.49 11.70 -19.99
C GLY A 1 -33.99 11.65 -21.41
N VAL A 2 -34.47 12.77 -21.90
CA VAL A 2 -34.92 12.92 -23.29
C VAL A 2 -33.68 12.78 -24.17
N ASN A 3 -33.74 11.88 -25.15
CA ASN A 3 -32.61 11.68 -26.08
C ASN A 3 -32.48 12.92 -26.99
N TYR A 4 -31.65 13.88 -26.58
CA TYR A 4 -31.41 15.15 -27.22
C TYR A 4 -31.05 15.04 -28.71
N GLN A 5 -30.27 14.03 -29.08
CA GLN A 5 -29.88 13.75 -30.46
C GLN A 5 -31.09 13.31 -31.32
N ALA A 6 -31.99 12.51 -30.75
CA ALA A 6 -33.20 12.09 -31.44
C ALA A 6 -34.18 13.27 -31.65
N SER A 7 -34.29 14.15 -30.66
CA SER A 7 -35.13 15.36 -30.76
C SER A 7 -34.56 16.36 -31.77
N LYS A 8 -33.21 16.53 -31.83
CA LYS A 8 -32.52 17.38 -32.82
C LYS A 8 -32.73 16.87 -34.25
N ARG A 9 -32.65 15.56 -34.47
CA ARG A 9 -32.86 14.93 -35.79
C ARG A 9 -34.30 15.09 -36.26
N LEU A 10 -35.31 14.85 -35.40
CA LEU A 10 -36.73 15.00 -35.70
C LEU A 10 -37.13 16.45 -36.04
N LEU A 11 -36.50 17.45 -35.42
CA LEU A 11 -36.73 18.86 -35.70
C LEU A 11 -36.04 19.29 -37.00
N GLN A 12 -34.84 18.79 -37.29
CA GLN A 12 -34.11 19.07 -38.53
C GLN A 12 -34.79 18.47 -39.79
N GLU A 13 -35.53 17.37 -39.63
CA GLU A 13 -36.27 16.71 -40.72
C GLU A 13 -37.63 17.38 -41.01
N LYS A 14 -38.22 18.16 -40.10
CA LYS A 14 -39.60 18.67 -40.18
C LYS A 14 -39.71 20.18 -40.44
N LEU A 15 -38.65 20.93 -40.52
CA LEU A 15 -38.67 22.39 -40.70
C LEU A 15 -38.23 22.86 -42.08
N PRO A 16 -38.81 24.00 -42.61
CA PRO A 16 -38.43 24.56 -43.93
C PRO A 16 -36.97 24.99 -43.99
N LYS A 17 -36.35 24.86 -45.15
CA LYS A 17 -34.91 24.86 -45.39
C LYS A 17 -34.34 26.27 -45.75
N ASN A 18 -34.77 27.35 -45.12
CA ASN A 18 -34.06 28.62 -45.39
C ASN A 18 -32.84 28.85 -44.43
N ALA A 19 -31.87 29.65 -44.85
CA ALA A 19 -30.58 29.82 -44.17
C ALA A 19 -30.75 30.51 -42.78
N GLU A 20 -31.72 31.39 -42.61
CA GLU A 20 -31.99 32.09 -41.35
C GLU A 20 -32.59 31.17 -40.30
N GLU A 21 -33.56 30.34 -40.65
CA GLU A 21 -34.15 29.37 -39.72
C GLU A 21 -33.17 28.29 -39.28
N ARG A 22 -32.26 27.87 -40.15
CA ARG A 22 -31.14 26.98 -39.73
C ARG A 22 -30.23 27.64 -38.70
N THR A 23 -29.90 28.90 -38.87
CA THR A 23 -29.04 29.65 -37.93
C THR A 23 -29.75 29.86 -36.58
N ILE A 24 -31.04 30.06 -36.57
CA ILE A 24 -31.86 30.19 -35.34
C ILE A 24 -31.96 28.82 -34.63
N LEU A 25 -32.16 27.73 -35.36
CA LEU A 25 -32.20 26.39 -34.84
C LEU A 25 -30.87 25.95 -34.26
N ASP A 26 -29.76 26.20 -34.95
CA ASP A 26 -28.41 25.91 -34.46
C ASP A 26 -28.05 26.77 -33.25
N GLY A 27 -28.63 27.98 -33.13
CA GLY A 27 -28.48 28.81 -31.95
C GLY A 27 -29.30 28.32 -30.74
N LEU A 28 -30.54 27.82 -30.99
CA LEU A 28 -31.42 27.31 -29.95
C LEU A 28 -30.95 25.97 -29.34
N PHE A 29 -30.13 25.21 -30.08
CA PHE A 29 -29.57 23.94 -29.64
C PHE A 29 -28.08 23.98 -29.31
N LYS A 30 -27.46 25.16 -29.26
CA LYS A 30 -26.11 25.31 -28.70
C LYS A 30 -26.19 25.13 -27.20
N MET A 31 -25.83 23.96 -26.72
CA MET A 31 -25.52 23.79 -25.32
C MET A 31 -24.35 24.71 -24.95
N PRO A 32 -24.40 25.36 -23.76
CA PRO A 32 -23.24 26.11 -23.31
C PRO A 32 -22.01 25.18 -23.26
N PRO A 33 -20.82 25.70 -23.52
CA PRO A 33 -19.61 24.91 -23.43
C PRO A 33 -19.50 24.27 -22.03
N LEU A 34 -18.94 23.09 -21.96
CA LEU A 34 -18.56 22.49 -20.69
C LEU A 34 -17.57 23.43 -20.01
N ASP A 35 -18.00 24.01 -18.89
CA ASP A 35 -17.24 24.97 -18.11
C ASP A 35 -15.88 24.40 -17.69
N GLY A 36 -14.79 25.10 -18.02
CA GLY A 36 -13.43 24.63 -17.79
C GLY A 36 -13.09 24.39 -16.32
N LYS A 37 -13.67 25.18 -15.38
CA LYS A 37 -13.47 24.98 -13.93
C LYS A 37 -14.17 23.71 -13.44
N LYS A 38 -15.38 23.43 -13.96
CA LYS A 38 -16.08 22.17 -13.64
C LYS A 38 -15.35 20.97 -14.21
N ALA A 39 -14.85 21.08 -15.43
CA ALA A 39 -14.05 20.05 -16.05
C ALA A 39 -12.73 19.80 -15.28
N PHE A 40 -12.10 20.88 -14.80
CA PHE A 40 -10.93 20.78 -13.94
C PHE A 40 -11.25 20.09 -12.59
N SER A 41 -12.40 20.39 -11.98
CA SER A 41 -12.86 19.70 -10.78
C SER A 41 -13.08 18.18 -11.03
N LEU A 42 -13.61 17.80 -12.19
CA LEU A 42 -13.73 16.39 -12.58
C LEU A 42 -12.35 15.73 -12.73
N TYR A 43 -11.40 16.44 -13.32
CA TYR A 43 -10.03 15.98 -13.49
C TYR A 43 -9.30 15.86 -12.14
N GLU A 44 -9.35 16.89 -11.30
CA GLU A 44 -8.58 16.96 -10.05
C GLU A 44 -9.21 16.16 -8.91
N THR A 45 -10.53 16.31 -8.69
CA THR A 45 -11.21 15.72 -7.52
C THR A 45 -11.62 14.27 -7.75
N TYR A 46 -12.07 13.95 -8.98
CA TYR A 46 -12.56 12.62 -9.33
C TYR A 46 -11.59 11.82 -10.20
N GLY A 47 -10.46 12.39 -10.58
CA GLY A 47 -9.41 11.73 -11.34
C GLY A 47 -9.79 11.35 -12.75
N ILE A 48 -10.82 12.00 -13.34
CA ILE A 48 -11.25 11.69 -14.70
C ILE A 48 -10.26 12.33 -15.68
N PRO A 49 -9.61 11.55 -16.56
CA PRO A 49 -8.65 12.09 -17.52
C PRO A 49 -9.26 13.15 -18.42
N LEU A 50 -8.47 14.16 -18.79
CA LEU A 50 -8.94 15.22 -19.67
C LEU A 50 -9.46 14.68 -21.01
N ASP A 51 -8.79 13.68 -21.58
CA ASP A 51 -9.20 13.07 -22.85
C ASP A 51 -10.57 12.41 -22.75
N PHE A 52 -10.90 11.79 -21.61
CA PHE A 52 -12.24 11.24 -21.34
C PHE A 52 -13.30 12.33 -21.21
N ILE A 53 -12.95 13.45 -20.57
CA ILE A 53 -13.84 14.62 -20.45
C ILE A 53 -14.10 15.22 -21.83
N LEU A 54 -13.05 15.33 -22.66
CA LEU A 54 -13.13 15.83 -24.03
C LEU A 54 -13.96 14.90 -24.93
N ASP A 55 -13.73 13.59 -24.84
CA ASP A 55 -14.49 12.60 -25.60
C ASP A 55 -15.95 12.58 -25.20
N ALA A 56 -16.26 12.60 -23.90
CA ALA A 56 -17.63 12.69 -23.40
C ALA A 56 -18.34 13.99 -23.84
N ALA A 57 -17.63 15.13 -23.81
CA ALA A 57 -18.15 16.40 -24.30
C ALA A 57 -18.43 16.35 -25.80
N ARG A 58 -17.49 15.80 -26.60
CA ARG A 58 -17.65 15.60 -28.04
C ARG A 58 -18.83 14.68 -28.36
N ASP A 59 -18.96 13.55 -27.68
CA ASP A 59 -20.05 12.60 -27.88
C ASP A 59 -21.41 13.17 -27.49
N ALA A 60 -21.43 14.06 -26.50
CA ALA A 60 -22.63 14.84 -26.12
C ALA A 60 -22.91 16.03 -27.06
N GLY A 61 -22.02 16.34 -27.99
CA GLY A 61 -22.12 17.50 -28.88
C GLY A 61 -21.95 18.85 -28.18
N ILE A 62 -21.21 18.87 -27.06
CA ILE A 62 -20.93 20.03 -26.22
C ILE A 62 -19.51 20.52 -26.52
N SER A 63 -19.34 21.83 -26.74
CA SER A 63 -18.00 22.41 -26.84
C SER A 63 -17.32 22.47 -25.47
N PHE A 64 -15.99 22.47 -25.43
CA PHE A 64 -15.20 22.47 -24.22
C PHE A 64 -14.48 23.82 -24.03
N ASP A 65 -14.51 24.36 -22.81
CA ASP A 65 -13.79 25.59 -22.43
C ASP A 65 -12.35 25.23 -22.00
N GLN A 66 -11.47 25.07 -22.98
CA GLN A 66 -10.05 24.78 -22.74
C GLN A 66 -9.37 25.89 -21.94
N ALA A 67 -9.66 27.15 -22.24
CA ALA A 67 -9.03 28.30 -21.58
C ALA A 67 -9.39 28.35 -20.09
N GLY A 68 -10.65 28.10 -19.74
CA GLY A 68 -11.10 28.03 -18.35
C GLY A 68 -10.51 26.84 -17.59
N PHE A 69 -10.31 25.70 -18.27
CA PHE A 69 -9.64 24.53 -17.69
C PHE A 69 -8.16 24.82 -17.38
N ASP A 70 -7.43 25.40 -18.34
CA ASP A 70 -6.01 25.73 -18.18
C ASP A 70 -5.79 26.78 -17.10
N ALA A 71 -6.67 27.79 -17.03
CA ALA A 71 -6.64 28.80 -15.98
C ALA A 71 -6.90 28.21 -14.59
N ALA A 72 -7.87 27.31 -14.44
CA ALA A 72 -8.16 26.62 -13.17
C ALA A 72 -6.99 25.73 -12.74
N LYS A 73 -6.36 25.05 -13.69
CA LYS A 73 -5.16 24.22 -13.47
C LYS A 73 -3.98 25.07 -12.99
N GLU A 74 -3.77 26.22 -13.59
CA GLU A 74 -2.68 27.13 -13.20
C GLU A 74 -2.94 27.75 -11.82
N GLU A 75 -4.19 28.15 -11.52
CA GLU A 75 -4.60 28.65 -10.21
C GLU A 75 -4.33 27.64 -9.10
N GLU A 76 -4.68 26.36 -9.33
CA GLU A 76 -4.44 25.31 -8.35
C GLU A 76 -2.94 24.97 -8.20
N GLN A 77 -2.18 24.98 -9.29
CA GLN A 77 -0.72 24.84 -9.22
C GLN A 77 -0.07 25.98 -8.43
N GLN A 78 -0.56 27.22 -8.58
CA GLN A 78 -0.09 28.38 -7.81
C GLN A 78 -0.48 28.23 -6.33
N ARG A 79 -1.70 27.78 -6.04
CA ARG A 79 -2.18 27.50 -4.68
C ARG A 79 -1.40 26.37 -4.03
N ALA A 80 -1.15 25.27 -4.74
CA ALA A 80 -0.34 24.17 -4.30
C ALA A 80 1.12 24.61 -4.00
N ARG A 81 1.70 25.47 -4.86
CA ARG A 81 3.03 26.07 -4.62
C ARG A 81 3.03 27.00 -3.39
N ALA A 82 1.96 27.77 -3.17
CA ALA A 82 1.83 28.69 -2.03
C ALA A 82 1.54 27.95 -0.71
N SER A 83 0.80 26.83 -0.76
CA SER A 83 0.48 26.01 0.40
C SER A 83 1.59 25.02 0.76
N TRP A 84 2.53 24.76 -0.16
CA TRP A 84 3.63 23.83 0.05
C TRP A 84 4.68 24.44 1.02
N LYS A 85 4.36 24.39 2.32
CA LYS A 85 5.29 24.66 3.43
C LYS A 85 6.25 23.50 3.68
N GLY A 86 6.30 22.54 2.78
CA GLY A 86 7.09 21.34 2.90
C GLY A 86 8.35 21.39 2.04
N GLY A 87 9.47 21.37 2.68
CA GLY A 87 10.77 21.16 2.06
C GLY A 87 11.19 22.36 1.21
N SER A 88 11.72 23.37 1.89
CA SER A 88 12.56 24.36 1.24
C SER A 88 13.40 23.67 0.15
N GLN A 89 13.29 24.09 -1.10
CA GLN A 89 14.55 24.38 -1.77
C GLN A 89 15.25 25.33 -0.80
N LYS A 90 16.03 24.77 0.14
CA LYS A 90 17.02 25.54 0.89
C LYS A 90 17.81 26.19 -0.22
N SER A 91 17.70 27.50 -0.37
CA SER A 91 18.54 28.21 -1.33
C SER A 91 19.95 27.73 -1.01
N ALA A 92 20.62 27.16 -2.01
CA ALA A 92 21.95 26.58 -1.79
C ALA A 92 22.78 27.55 -0.99
N ALA A 93 23.48 27.04 0.03
CA ALA A 93 24.31 27.89 0.90
C ALA A 93 25.19 28.79 0.02
N PRO A 94 25.37 30.05 0.35
CA PRO A 94 26.11 31.00 -0.49
C PRO A 94 27.47 30.48 -0.95
N VAL A 95 28.11 29.68 -0.11
CA VAL A 95 29.42 29.08 -0.39
C VAL A 95 29.47 28.30 -1.70
N TYR A 96 28.40 27.60 -2.11
CA TYR A 96 28.41 26.80 -3.35
C TYR A 96 28.40 27.65 -4.63
N ARG A 97 27.90 28.89 -4.56
CA ARG A 97 27.72 29.73 -5.75
C ARG A 97 29.04 30.33 -6.26
N GLU A 98 30.03 30.40 -5.39
CA GLU A 98 31.33 30.99 -5.68
C GLU A 98 32.38 29.93 -6.09
N LEU A 99 32.00 28.63 -6.00
CA LEU A 99 32.91 27.55 -6.30
C LEU A 99 32.98 27.27 -7.83
N PRO A 100 34.17 26.89 -8.32
CA PRO A 100 34.30 26.40 -9.68
C PRO A 100 33.50 25.10 -9.85
N LYS A 101 33.23 24.75 -11.12
CA LYS A 101 32.55 23.49 -11.45
C LYS A 101 33.46 22.32 -11.10
N THR A 102 32.89 21.29 -10.51
CA THR A 102 33.52 19.99 -10.27
C THR A 102 33.65 19.22 -11.58
N GLU A 103 34.78 18.68 -11.90
CA GLU A 103 34.97 17.75 -13.00
C GLU A 103 34.41 16.37 -12.61
N PHE A 104 33.44 15.88 -13.38
CA PHE A 104 32.79 14.59 -13.09
C PHE A 104 33.34 13.50 -14.00
N GLU A 105 34.09 12.56 -13.43
CA GLU A 105 34.69 11.43 -14.13
C GLU A 105 33.96 10.10 -13.93
N GLY A 106 32.91 10.09 -13.11
CA GLY A 106 32.22 8.88 -12.67
C GLY A 106 31.49 8.09 -13.75
N TYR A 107 31.42 8.58 -14.99
CA TYR A 107 30.96 7.77 -16.12
C TYR A 107 31.98 6.72 -16.57
N SER A 108 33.29 6.97 -16.34
CA SER A 108 34.38 6.14 -16.82
C SER A 108 35.18 5.45 -15.72
N THR A 109 35.16 6.02 -14.51
CA THR A 109 35.98 5.50 -13.40
C THR A 109 35.19 5.50 -12.08
N LEU A 110 35.57 4.58 -11.19
CA LEU A 110 35.12 4.53 -9.79
C LEU A 110 36.07 5.26 -8.83
N ARG A 111 37.19 5.78 -9.35
CA ARG A 111 38.22 6.43 -8.55
C ARG A 111 38.78 7.63 -9.28
N VAL A 112 38.98 8.72 -8.56
CA VAL A 112 39.77 9.88 -8.99
C VAL A 112 40.87 10.08 -7.95
N ASP A 113 42.13 10.12 -8.42
CA ASP A 113 43.28 10.31 -7.57
C ASP A 113 43.61 11.82 -7.45
N GLY A 114 43.94 12.28 -6.25
CA GLY A 114 44.46 13.61 -6.01
C GLY A 114 43.43 14.76 -6.12
N ALA A 115 42.14 14.48 -5.91
CA ALA A 115 41.12 15.52 -5.89
C ALA A 115 41.31 16.52 -4.74
N LYS A 116 41.20 17.81 -5.05
CA LYS A 116 41.43 18.90 -4.08
C LYS A 116 40.12 19.30 -3.39
N VAL A 117 40.16 19.46 -2.07
CA VAL A 117 39.03 19.98 -1.27
C VAL A 117 38.89 21.47 -1.51
N LEU A 118 37.81 21.87 -2.19
CA LEU A 118 37.50 23.27 -2.50
C LEU A 118 36.73 23.96 -1.39
N ALA A 119 35.82 23.24 -0.74
CA ALA A 119 35.00 23.75 0.37
C ALA A 119 34.53 22.62 1.26
N LEU A 120 34.29 22.98 2.52
CA LEU A 120 33.65 22.14 3.52
C LEU A 120 32.40 22.89 4.04
N VAL A 121 31.29 22.17 4.18
CA VAL A 121 30.04 22.76 4.65
C VAL A 121 29.48 21.91 5.80
N LYS A 122 29.18 22.59 6.91
CA LYS A 122 28.54 21.98 8.09
C LYS A 122 27.30 22.79 8.43
N ASP A 123 26.17 22.12 8.56
CA ASP A 123 24.88 22.74 8.87
C ASP A 123 24.51 23.93 7.94
N GLY A 124 24.93 23.83 6.68
CA GLY A 124 24.68 24.87 5.65
C GLY A 124 25.66 26.05 5.70
N VAL A 125 26.70 26.01 6.52
CA VAL A 125 27.72 27.06 6.66
C VAL A 125 29.09 26.52 6.23
N GLY A 126 29.83 27.32 5.45
CA GLY A 126 31.21 27.02 5.08
C GLY A 126 32.12 27.01 6.32
N VAL A 127 32.93 25.96 6.44
CA VAL A 127 33.89 25.80 7.54
C VAL A 127 35.30 25.54 7.00
N PRO A 128 36.35 25.92 7.70
CA PRO A 128 37.74 25.68 7.25
C PRO A 128 38.16 24.20 7.38
N GLU A 129 37.55 23.47 8.34
CA GLU A 129 37.87 22.07 8.62
C GLU A 129 36.65 21.30 9.12
N LEU A 130 36.64 19.98 8.90
CA LEU A 130 35.78 19.00 9.57
C LEU A 130 36.65 18.09 10.40
N LYS A 131 36.39 17.97 11.71
CA LYS A 131 37.13 17.11 12.63
C LYS A 131 36.67 15.66 12.55
N GLY A 132 37.53 14.74 12.94
CA GLY A 132 37.17 13.33 13.04
C GLY A 132 35.92 13.12 13.90
N GLY A 133 34.96 12.35 13.37
CA GLY A 133 33.62 12.09 13.95
C GLY A 133 32.54 13.07 13.50
N GLU A 134 32.88 14.19 12.88
CA GLU A 134 31.90 15.19 12.41
C GLU A 134 31.27 14.78 11.06
N THR A 135 30.04 15.22 10.87
CA THR A 135 29.32 15.10 9.59
C THR A 135 29.27 16.45 8.88
N GLY A 136 29.33 16.43 7.56
CA GLY A 136 29.27 17.63 6.74
C GLY A 136 29.22 17.29 5.26
N GLU A 137 29.50 18.28 4.43
CA GLU A 137 29.60 18.12 2.98
C GLU A 137 30.98 18.57 2.50
N VAL A 138 31.57 17.79 1.62
CA VAL A 138 32.89 18.08 0.99
C VAL A 138 32.63 18.37 -0.48
N VAL A 139 33.18 19.51 -0.97
CA VAL A 139 33.20 19.85 -2.39
C VAL A 139 34.59 19.68 -2.92
N LEU A 140 34.73 18.96 -4.02
CA LEU A 140 36.01 18.64 -4.67
C LEU A 140 36.06 19.30 -6.05
N ASP A 141 37.30 19.52 -6.55
CA ASP A 141 37.51 19.98 -7.92
C ASP A 141 37.21 18.89 -8.96
N ALA A 142 37.46 17.62 -8.63
CA ALA A 142 37.16 16.46 -9.46
C ALA A 142 36.55 15.34 -8.62
N THR A 143 35.67 14.51 -9.22
CA THR A 143 35.00 13.42 -8.50
C THR A 143 34.56 12.27 -9.41
N SER A 144 34.63 11.04 -8.85
CA SER A 144 33.99 9.85 -9.43
C SER A 144 32.57 9.61 -8.92
N PHE A 145 32.10 10.35 -7.90
CA PHE A 145 30.79 10.15 -7.28
C PHE A 145 29.68 10.77 -8.13
N TYR A 146 28.72 9.95 -8.59
CA TYR A 146 27.48 10.43 -9.19
C TYR A 146 26.64 11.15 -8.14
N ALA A 147 26.15 12.32 -8.47
CA ALA A 147 25.26 13.06 -7.59
C ALA A 147 23.80 12.75 -7.92
N ASP A 148 22.97 12.65 -6.89
CA ASP A 148 21.53 12.39 -6.94
C ASP A 148 20.85 13.24 -8.03
N SER A 149 20.31 12.58 -9.05
CA SER A 149 19.71 13.22 -10.21
C SER A 149 18.94 12.22 -11.07
N GLY A 150 17.83 12.66 -11.71
CA GLY A 150 17.09 11.85 -12.69
C GLY A 150 16.56 10.51 -12.12
N GLY A 151 16.25 10.48 -10.83
CA GLY A 151 15.79 9.27 -10.14
C GLY A 151 16.88 8.29 -9.73
N GLN A 152 18.13 8.45 -10.18
CA GLN A 152 19.25 7.69 -9.66
C GLN A 152 19.80 8.34 -8.39
N VAL A 153 19.92 7.56 -7.30
CA VAL A 153 20.53 8.03 -6.05
C VAL A 153 22.02 8.33 -6.21
N GLY A 154 22.52 9.25 -5.40
CA GLY A 154 23.94 9.58 -5.34
C GLY A 154 24.76 8.41 -4.81
N ASP A 155 26.00 8.29 -5.31
CA ASP A 155 26.91 7.22 -4.93
C ASP A 155 27.37 7.30 -3.48
N GLN A 156 27.71 6.14 -2.98
CA GLN A 156 28.35 5.92 -1.69
C GLN A 156 29.79 5.42 -1.88
N GLY A 157 30.63 5.59 -0.85
CA GLY A 157 32.01 5.13 -0.87
C GLY A 157 32.87 5.87 0.13
N TRP A 158 34.09 6.22 -0.28
CA TRP A 158 35.12 6.74 0.65
C TRP A 158 35.95 7.83 0.02
N LEU A 159 36.38 8.78 0.84
CA LEU A 159 37.53 9.63 0.59
C LEU A 159 38.73 8.99 1.32
N VAL A 160 39.82 8.76 0.61
CA VAL A 160 41.00 8.08 1.16
C VAL A 160 42.26 8.93 1.01
N VAL A 161 43.28 8.60 1.75
CA VAL A 161 44.60 9.25 1.65
C VAL A 161 45.17 9.06 0.24
N PRO A 162 45.69 10.14 -0.42
CA PRO A 162 46.18 10.07 -1.79
C PRO A 162 47.31 9.04 -2.00
N ARG A 163 47.29 8.38 -3.13
CA ARG A 163 48.42 7.51 -3.55
C ARG A 163 49.68 8.34 -3.71
N GLY A 164 50.75 7.97 -3.01
CA GLY A 164 52.05 8.68 -3.07
C GLY A 164 52.33 9.62 -1.90
N ALA A 165 51.40 9.85 -0.99
CA ALA A 165 51.61 10.69 0.21
C ALA A 165 52.41 10.02 1.34
N GLY A 166 53.03 8.83 1.11
CA GLY A 166 53.87 8.14 2.10
C GLY A 166 53.11 7.46 3.25
N GLY A 167 51.78 7.39 3.19
CA GLY A 167 50.93 6.76 4.19
C GLY A 167 50.32 5.43 3.73
N ASP A 168 49.55 4.81 4.61
CA ASP A 168 48.70 3.67 4.26
C ASP A 168 47.56 4.14 3.35
N HIS A 169 47.68 3.85 2.04
CA HIS A 169 46.71 4.23 0.99
C HIS A 169 45.32 3.59 1.15
N SER A 170 45.15 2.72 2.14
CA SER A 170 43.86 2.16 2.55
C SER A 170 43.18 2.98 3.66
N SER A 171 43.88 4.01 4.21
CA SER A 171 43.31 4.81 5.30
C SER A 171 42.15 5.69 4.81
N VAL A 172 40.98 5.42 5.38
CA VAL A 172 39.74 6.14 5.07
C VAL A 172 39.73 7.48 5.83
N VAL A 173 39.77 8.57 5.08
CA VAL A 173 39.67 9.94 5.60
C VAL A 173 38.22 10.28 5.95
N ALA A 174 37.27 9.90 5.09
CA ALA A 174 35.83 10.05 5.34
C ALA A 174 35.02 8.98 4.62
N GLU A 175 33.91 8.63 5.23
CA GLU A 175 32.84 7.83 4.60
C GLU A 175 31.89 8.75 3.85
N VAL A 176 31.57 8.42 2.58
CA VAL A 176 30.62 9.16 1.74
C VAL A 176 29.31 8.39 1.73
N SER A 177 28.23 8.98 2.24
CA SER A 177 26.90 8.39 2.29
C SER A 177 26.00 8.79 1.12
N GLY A 178 26.46 9.68 0.26
CA GLY A 178 25.73 10.16 -0.92
C GLY A 178 26.34 11.44 -1.47
N ALA A 179 25.95 11.82 -2.68
CA ALA A 179 26.38 13.07 -3.31
C ALA A 179 25.16 13.80 -3.92
N THR A 180 25.20 15.13 -3.91
CA THR A 180 24.13 16.01 -4.42
C THR A 180 24.72 17.12 -5.28
N LYS A 181 23.87 17.80 -6.06
CA LYS A 181 24.22 19.01 -6.83
C LYS A 181 23.48 20.23 -6.26
N PRO A 182 24.03 20.89 -5.23
CA PRO A 182 23.39 22.07 -4.63
C PRO A 182 23.24 23.23 -5.61
N VAL A 183 24.16 23.39 -6.54
CA VAL A 183 24.09 24.30 -7.70
C VAL A 183 24.60 23.57 -8.95
N GLN A 184 24.24 24.06 -10.11
CA GLN A 184 24.61 23.43 -11.38
C GLN A 184 26.14 23.31 -11.53
N GLY A 185 26.64 22.09 -11.67
CA GLY A 185 28.06 21.79 -11.88
C GLY A 185 28.87 21.67 -10.61
N VAL A 186 28.33 21.89 -9.41
CA VAL A 186 29.02 21.69 -8.13
C VAL A 186 28.51 20.43 -7.45
N PHE A 187 29.41 19.52 -7.12
CA PHE A 187 29.10 18.25 -6.45
C PHE A 187 29.47 18.33 -4.97
N ALA A 188 28.50 18.13 -4.09
CA ALA A 188 28.65 18.09 -2.65
C ALA A 188 28.50 16.65 -2.14
N HIS A 189 29.56 16.12 -1.54
CA HIS A 189 29.63 14.77 -0.98
C HIS A 189 29.23 14.82 0.49
N LYS A 190 28.15 14.13 0.87
CA LYS A 190 27.73 13.97 2.26
C LYS A 190 28.66 13.02 2.96
N VAL A 191 29.41 13.52 3.93
CA VAL A 191 30.48 12.75 4.58
C VAL A 191 30.29 12.65 6.08
N ARG A 192 30.86 11.57 6.62
CA ARG A 192 31.30 11.48 8.02
C ARG A 192 32.82 11.41 8.03
N ALA A 193 33.46 12.41 8.58
CA ALA A 193 34.92 12.48 8.66
C ALA A 193 35.43 11.46 9.69
N ASN A 194 36.41 10.63 9.32
CA ASN A 194 37.13 9.73 10.24
C ASN A 194 38.40 10.41 10.78
N GLN A 195 38.94 11.32 9.99
CA GLN A 195 40.10 12.15 10.32
C GLN A 195 39.74 13.61 10.04
N THR A 196 40.53 14.56 10.53
CA THR A 196 40.36 15.98 10.19
C THR A 196 40.64 16.19 8.70
N ILE A 197 39.70 16.88 8.05
CA ILE A 197 39.80 17.32 6.65
C ILE A 197 39.74 18.84 6.64
N ALA A 198 40.65 19.49 5.94
CA ALA A 198 40.72 20.95 5.78
C ALA A 198 40.51 21.37 4.31
N VAL A 199 40.08 22.61 4.11
CA VAL A 199 40.03 23.22 2.78
C VAL A 199 41.46 23.30 2.23
N GLY A 200 41.65 22.84 1.00
CA GLY A 200 42.96 22.77 0.34
C GLY A 200 43.63 21.40 0.44
N ASP A 201 43.17 20.51 1.30
CA ASP A 201 43.65 19.13 1.36
C ASP A 201 43.39 18.40 0.03
N THR A 202 44.18 17.33 -0.15
CA THR A 202 44.04 16.43 -1.32
C THR A 202 43.56 15.06 -0.84
N VAL A 203 42.60 14.48 -1.54
CA VAL A 203 42.06 13.15 -1.25
C VAL A 203 41.87 12.37 -2.55
N ASP A 204 41.85 11.05 -2.46
CA ASP A 204 41.37 10.22 -3.56
C ASP A 204 39.88 9.86 -3.32
N THR A 205 39.06 9.93 -4.35
CA THR A 205 37.66 9.49 -4.31
C THR A 205 37.60 8.01 -4.66
N VAL A 206 36.82 7.23 -3.90
CA VAL A 206 36.63 5.80 -4.16
C VAL A 206 35.13 5.48 -4.01
N VAL A 207 34.47 5.20 -5.11
CA VAL A 207 33.07 4.79 -5.12
C VAL A 207 32.95 3.32 -4.73
N ASP A 208 31.93 2.97 -3.93
CA ASP A 208 31.58 1.57 -3.70
C ASP A 208 31.06 0.94 -5.01
N GLY A 209 31.92 0.17 -5.65
CA GLY A 209 31.63 -0.46 -6.93
C GLY A 209 30.48 -1.45 -6.88
N ALA A 210 30.23 -2.11 -5.75
CA ALA A 210 29.14 -3.06 -5.60
C ALA A 210 27.78 -2.33 -5.52
N VAL A 211 27.71 -1.25 -4.75
CA VAL A 211 26.52 -0.39 -4.64
C VAL A 211 26.23 0.29 -6.00
N ARG A 212 27.27 0.86 -6.64
CA ARG A 212 27.16 1.47 -7.98
C ARG A 212 26.64 0.46 -9.01
N ALA A 213 27.22 -0.74 -9.07
CA ALA A 213 26.79 -1.77 -10.00
C ALA A 213 25.34 -2.21 -9.77
N ALA A 214 24.89 -2.32 -8.53
CA ALA A 214 23.48 -2.62 -8.22
C ALA A 214 22.54 -1.48 -8.64
N THR A 215 22.91 -0.23 -8.35
CA THR A 215 22.14 0.96 -8.76
C THR A 215 22.03 1.07 -10.27
N THR A 216 23.13 0.85 -11.02
CA THR A 216 23.11 0.92 -12.50
C THR A 216 22.29 -0.19 -13.13
N ARG A 217 22.27 -1.39 -12.56
CA ARG A 217 21.37 -2.47 -12.98
C ARG A 217 19.90 -2.06 -12.84
N ASN A 218 19.52 -1.53 -11.68
CA ASN A 218 18.16 -1.07 -11.42
C ASN A 218 17.80 0.11 -12.35
N HIS A 219 18.71 1.04 -12.60
CA HIS A 219 18.44 2.17 -13.48
C HIS A 219 18.26 1.73 -14.94
N THR A 220 19.11 0.85 -15.43
CA THR A 220 18.95 0.30 -16.79
C THR A 220 17.67 -0.54 -16.89
N GLY A 221 17.36 -1.33 -15.85
CA GLY A 221 16.10 -2.07 -15.72
C GLY A 221 14.86 -1.18 -15.78
N THR A 222 14.95 0.05 -15.24
CA THR A 222 13.84 1.03 -15.29
C THR A 222 13.51 1.43 -16.73
N HIS A 223 14.50 1.62 -17.60
CA HIS A 223 14.27 1.91 -19.02
C HIS A 223 13.58 0.75 -19.74
N LEU A 224 13.99 -0.50 -19.44
CA LEU A 224 13.32 -1.68 -20.01
C LEU A 224 11.89 -1.80 -19.49
N LEU A 225 11.68 -1.56 -18.19
CA LEU A 225 10.35 -1.58 -17.56
C LEU A 225 9.43 -0.51 -18.18
N HIS A 226 9.92 0.71 -18.36
CA HIS A 226 9.15 1.79 -18.99
C HIS A 226 8.71 1.42 -20.41
N ALA A 227 9.64 0.92 -21.23
CA ALA A 227 9.32 0.50 -22.59
C ALA A 227 8.30 -0.66 -22.62
N ALA A 228 8.46 -1.67 -21.75
CA ALA A 228 7.53 -2.80 -21.64
C ALA A 228 6.13 -2.36 -21.17
N LEU A 229 6.04 -1.49 -20.16
CA LEU A 229 4.76 -0.92 -19.71
C LEU A 229 4.05 -0.16 -20.84
N ARG A 230 4.79 0.55 -21.69
CA ARG A 230 4.22 1.22 -22.87
C ARG A 230 3.77 0.25 -23.97
N GLU A 231 4.44 -0.87 -24.12
CA GLU A 231 4.06 -1.93 -25.06
C GLU A 231 2.76 -2.60 -24.63
N VAL A 232 2.63 -2.96 -23.35
CA VAL A 232 1.48 -3.69 -22.81
C VAL A 232 0.28 -2.78 -22.54
N LEU A 233 0.51 -1.66 -21.84
CA LEU A 233 -0.57 -0.77 -21.39
C LEU A 233 -0.90 0.35 -22.38
N GLY A 234 0.03 0.67 -23.27
CA GLY A 234 -0.16 1.68 -24.31
C GLY A 234 0.71 2.93 -24.18
N LYS A 235 0.75 3.72 -25.25
CA LYS A 235 1.63 4.91 -25.40
C LYS A 235 1.33 6.07 -24.45
N HIS A 236 0.21 6.04 -23.73
CA HIS A 236 -0.14 7.03 -22.71
C HIS A 236 0.70 6.90 -21.44
N VAL A 237 1.33 5.74 -21.21
CA VAL A 237 2.26 5.54 -20.11
C VAL A 237 3.43 6.51 -20.26
N LYS A 238 3.57 7.42 -19.28
CA LYS A 238 4.65 8.40 -19.17
C LYS A 238 5.18 8.38 -17.75
N GLN A 239 6.48 8.57 -17.58
CA GLN A 239 7.09 8.67 -16.26
C GLN A 239 6.53 9.88 -15.50
N ALA A 240 6.04 9.63 -14.29
CA ALA A 240 5.66 10.65 -13.29
C ALA A 240 6.74 10.80 -12.21
N GLY A 241 7.51 9.75 -11.96
CA GLY A 241 8.63 9.74 -11.02
C GLY A 241 9.44 8.45 -11.14
N SER A 242 10.66 8.47 -10.62
CA SER A 242 11.56 7.31 -10.59
C SER A 242 12.48 7.37 -9.37
N LEU A 243 12.85 6.20 -8.86
CA LEU A 243 13.90 6.04 -7.86
C LEU A 243 14.66 4.76 -8.16
N ASN A 244 15.98 4.89 -8.33
CA ASN A 244 16.88 3.77 -8.58
C ASN A 244 17.99 3.79 -7.55
N ASP A 245 17.98 2.85 -6.63
CA ASP A 245 19.00 2.61 -5.63
C ASP A 245 19.58 1.19 -5.76
N ALA A 246 20.49 0.82 -4.89
CA ALA A 246 21.11 -0.51 -4.92
C ALA A 246 20.14 -1.65 -4.56
N ALA A 247 19.09 -1.36 -3.82
CA ALA A 247 18.15 -2.37 -3.34
C ALA A 247 17.02 -2.63 -4.35
N ARG A 248 16.53 -1.58 -5.03
CA ARG A 248 15.35 -1.66 -5.91
C ARG A 248 15.30 -0.55 -6.94
N LEU A 249 14.42 -0.73 -7.90
CA LEU A 249 13.89 0.32 -8.76
C LEU A 249 12.43 0.58 -8.42
N ARG A 250 12.01 1.84 -8.56
CA ARG A 250 10.65 2.30 -8.42
C ARG A 250 10.30 3.19 -9.59
N PHE A 251 9.22 2.88 -10.26
CA PHE A 251 8.75 3.62 -11.41
C PHE A 251 7.30 4.05 -11.23
N ASP A 252 7.08 5.36 -11.17
CA ASP A 252 5.76 5.98 -11.07
C ASP A 252 5.36 6.47 -12.47
N PHE A 253 4.16 6.12 -12.93
CA PHE A 253 3.74 6.38 -14.30
C PHE A 253 2.25 6.71 -14.40
N SER A 254 1.89 7.43 -15.48
CA SER A 254 0.50 7.76 -15.77
C SER A 254 -0.27 6.53 -16.26
N HIS A 255 -1.28 6.11 -15.49
CA HIS A 255 -2.23 5.07 -15.87
C HIS A 255 -3.48 5.15 -14.99
N PHE A 256 -4.65 4.80 -15.53
CA PHE A 256 -5.94 5.14 -14.93
C PHE A 256 -6.55 4.04 -14.08
N THR A 257 -6.17 2.78 -14.34
CA THR A 257 -6.67 1.58 -13.65
C THR A 257 -5.54 0.86 -12.93
N GLY A 258 -5.86 -0.08 -12.05
CA GLY A 258 -4.87 -1.03 -11.53
C GLY A 258 -4.35 -1.89 -12.69
N VAL A 259 -3.07 -2.19 -12.70
CA VAL A 259 -2.48 -3.12 -13.67
C VAL A 259 -2.84 -4.54 -13.24
N ALA A 260 -3.40 -5.32 -14.16
CA ALA A 260 -3.77 -6.70 -13.85
C ALA A 260 -2.53 -7.59 -13.66
N ASP A 261 -2.69 -8.66 -12.87
CA ASP A 261 -1.59 -9.61 -12.62
C ASP A 261 -1.04 -10.22 -13.92
N GLU A 262 -1.90 -10.45 -14.91
CA GLU A 262 -1.54 -10.96 -16.23
C GLU A 262 -0.70 -9.94 -17.00
N GLU A 263 -1.08 -8.67 -16.97
CA GLU A 263 -0.34 -7.56 -17.61
C GLU A 263 1.03 -7.37 -16.94
N LEU A 264 1.10 -7.45 -15.59
CA LEU A 264 2.38 -7.38 -14.87
C LEU A 264 3.31 -8.55 -15.23
N ARG A 265 2.77 -9.77 -15.40
CA ARG A 265 3.55 -10.92 -15.85
C ARG A 265 4.08 -10.72 -17.26
N GLU A 266 3.24 -10.24 -18.17
CA GLU A 266 3.65 -9.94 -19.54
C GLU A 266 4.76 -8.89 -19.59
N VAL A 267 4.63 -7.80 -18.80
CA VAL A 267 5.68 -6.79 -18.64
C VAL A 267 6.98 -7.41 -18.12
N GLU A 268 6.94 -8.22 -17.07
CA GLU A 268 8.11 -8.91 -16.48
C GLU A 268 8.76 -9.84 -17.51
N GLU A 269 7.98 -10.58 -18.29
CA GLU A 269 8.47 -11.47 -19.36
C GLU A 269 9.15 -10.71 -20.48
N ILE A 270 8.56 -9.58 -20.94
CA ILE A 270 9.16 -8.72 -21.98
C ILE A 270 10.49 -8.17 -21.48
N VAL A 271 10.53 -7.63 -20.26
CA VAL A 271 11.75 -7.07 -19.66
C VAL A 271 12.85 -8.14 -19.58
N ASN A 272 12.54 -9.32 -19.05
CA ASN A 272 13.53 -10.40 -18.91
C ASN A 272 13.98 -10.96 -20.26
N ARG A 273 13.12 -10.95 -21.28
CA ARG A 273 13.51 -11.29 -22.67
C ARG A 273 14.56 -10.30 -23.20
N GLN A 274 14.39 -8.99 -22.95
CA GLN A 274 15.38 -7.97 -23.32
C GLN A 274 16.68 -8.13 -22.53
N VAL A 275 16.60 -8.46 -21.24
CA VAL A 275 17.79 -8.77 -20.42
C VAL A 275 18.56 -9.95 -21.01
N MET A 276 17.87 -11.05 -21.31
CA MET A 276 18.48 -12.27 -21.88
C MET A 276 19.04 -12.05 -23.29
N GLY A 277 18.48 -11.09 -24.03
CA GLY A 277 18.98 -10.68 -25.35
C GLY A 277 20.39 -10.07 -25.31
N ASN A 278 20.86 -9.67 -24.13
CA ASN A 278 22.19 -9.08 -23.91
C ASN A 278 22.53 -7.94 -24.89
N THR A 279 21.57 -7.08 -25.14
CA THR A 279 21.70 -5.96 -26.08
C THR A 279 22.63 -4.91 -25.49
N LYS A 280 23.54 -4.37 -26.31
CA LYS A 280 24.43 -3.28 -25.91
C LYS A 280 23.62 -2.04 -25.51
N VAL A 281 23.99 -1.43 -24.40
CA VAL A 281 23.46 -0.12 -23.95
C VAL A 281 24.39 0.96 -24.51
N GLU A 282 23.88 1.75 -25.43
CA GLU A 282 24.63 2.82 -26.06
C GLU A 282 24.30 4.16 -25.42
N THR A 283 25.33 4.96 -25.19
CA THR A 283 25.17 6.31 -24.65
C THR A 283 25.74 7.31 -25.64
N LEU A 284 24.86 8.15 -26.15
CA LEU A 284 25.24 9.27 -27.02
C LEU A 284 25.30 10.54 -26.17
N VAL A 285 26.42 11.24 -26.22
CA VAL A 285 26.65 12.47 -25.44
C VAL A 285 26.62 13.68 -26.36
N ASP A 286 26.30 14.85 -25.79
CA ASP A 286 26.28 16.13 -26.50
C ASP A 286 25.36 16.16 -27.74
N VAL A 287 24.30 15.38 -27.75
CA VAL A 287 23.31 15.35 -28.85
C VAL A 287 22.44 16.60 -28.76
N PRO A 288 22.29 17.38 -29.87
CA PRO A 288 21.29 18.46 -29.89
C PRO A 288 19.90 17.92 -29.55
N ILE A 289 19.14 18.65 -28.72
CA ILE A 289 17.85 18.16 -28.22
C ILE A 289 16.83 17.89 -29.32
N ASP A 290 16.81 18.70 -30.36
CA ASP A 290 15.96 18.53 -31.54
C ASP A 290 16.29 17.24 -32.31
N VAL A 291 17.56 16.92 -32.49
CA VAL A 291 18.03 15.65 -33.09
C VAL A 291 17.64 14.47 -32.19
N ALA A 292 17.87 14.59 -30.88
CA ALA A 292 17.53 13.52 -29.94
C ALA A 292 16.04 13.17 -29.98
N VAL A 293 15.17 14.17 -29.99
CA VAL A 293 13.71 13.96 -29.95
C VAL A 293 13.13 13.62 -31.31
N ASN A 294 13.50 14.38 -32.36
CA ASN A 294 12.84 14.27 -33.67
C ASN A 294 13.46 13.22 -34.62
N GLU A 295 14.78 13.00 -34.50
CA GLU A 295 15.47 12.05 -35.40
C GLU A 295 15.72 10.71 -34.71
N LEU A 296 16.16 10.73 -33.42
CA LEU A 296 16.41 9.51 -32.67
C LEU A 296 15.16 8.97 -31.95
N GLY A 297 14.08 9.75 -31.89
CA GLY A 297 12.83 9.38 -31.23
C GLY A 297 12.97 9.22 -29.71
N ALA A 298 13.96 9.92 -29.13
CA ALA A 298 14.22 9.81 -27.70
C ALA A 298 13.07 10.39 -26.87
N MET A 299 12.61 9.63 -25.88
CA MET A 299 11.62 10.10 -24.93
C MET A 299 12.22 11.12 -23.99
N ALA A 300 11.60 12.31 -23.95
CA ALA A 300 11.88 13.34 -22.95
C ALA A 300 10.94 13.19 -21.77
N LEU A 301 11.48 13.26 -20.55
CA LEU A 301 10.67 13.20 -19.33
C LEU A 301 9.90 14.50 -19.14
N PHE A 302 8.63 14.39 -18.75
CA PHE A 302 7.76 15.56 -18.60
C PHE A 302 8.20 16.37 -17.36
N GLY A 303 8.41 17.69 -17.57
CA GLY A 303 8.75 18.62 -16.48
C GLY A 303 10.23 18.81 -16.20
N GLU A 304 11.13 18.08 -16.86
CA GLU A 304 12.57 18.34 -16.79
C GLU A 304 12.99 19.48 -17.74
N LYS A 305 13.93 20.30 -17.26
CA LYS A 305 14.54 21.36 -18.08
C LYS A 305 15.81 20.81 -18.72
N TYR A 306 15.74 20.56 -20.01
CA TYR A 306 16.90 20.12 -20.78
C TYR A 306 17.68 21.32 -21.33
N GLY A 307 19.00 21.18 -21.43
CA GLY A 307 19.86 22.12 -22.14
C GLY A 307 19.75 21.95 -23.66
N GLU A 308 20.51 22.76 -24.41
CA GLU A 308 20.61 22.64 -25.86
C GLU A 308 21.19 21.29 -26.30
N LYS A 309 22.05 20.70 -25.47
CA LYS A 309 22.66 19.39 -25.67
C LYS A 309 22.26 18.44 -24.54
N VAL A 310 21.98 17.21 -24.91
CA VAL A 310 21.48 16.19 -24.00
C VAL A 310 22.26 14.88 -24.16
N ARG A 311 22.13 14.01 -23.16
CA ARG A 311 22.61 12.65 -23.16
C ARG A 311 21.47 11.72 -23.50
N VAL A 312 21.65 10.85 -24.49
CA VAL A 312 20.68 9.85 -24.95
C VAL A 312 21.16 8.45 -24.60
N VAL A 313 20.33 7.67 -23.94
CA VAL A 313 20.58 6.25 -23.68
C VAL A 313 19.71 5.44 -24.62
N LYS A 314 20.35 4.58 -25.41
CA LYS A 314 19.70 3.70 -26.40
C LYS A 314 19.98 2.24 -26.08
N ILE A 315 18.92 1.43 -26.02
CA ILE A 315 18.98 -0.02 -25.79
C ILE A 315 18.38 -0.71 -27.02
N GLY A 316 19.22 -0.96 -28.01
CA GLY A 316 18.76 -1.46 -29.32
C GLY A 316 17.66 -0.57 -29.92
N ASP A 317 16.62 -1.19 -30.44
CA ASP A 317 15.42 -0.51 -30.92
C ASP A 317 14.27 -0.53 -29.89
N PHE A 318 14.52 -1.07 -28.69
CA PHE A 318 13.50 -1.27 -27.67
C PHE A 318 13.26 -0.04 -26.79
N SER A 319 14.33 0.67 -26.41
CA SER A 319 14.21 1.89 -25.59
C SER A 319 15.21 2.95 -26.04
N THR A 320 14.75 4.20 -26.21
CA THR A 320 15.58 5.37 -26.46
C THR A 320 15.07 6.53 -25.62
N GLU A 321 15.86 6.98 -24.65
CA GLU A 321 15.43 7.98 -23.66
C GLU A 321 16.50 9.03 -23.36
N LEU A 322 16.08 10.25 -23.01
CA LEU A 322 16.97 11.28 -22.48
C LEU A 322 17.31 10.92 -21.04
N CYS A 323 18.57 10.56 -20.76
CA CYS A 323 18.98 10.15 -19.44
C CYS A 323 20.43 10.53 -19.11
N GLY A 324 20.61 11.26 -17.99
CA GLY A 324 21.93 11.64 -17.44
C GLY A 324 22.53 10.62 -16.47
N GLY A 325 21.85 9.51 -16.21
CA GLY A 325 22.31 8.49 -15.26
C GLY A 325 23.43 7.59 -15.76
N ILE A 326 23.87 6.70 -14.89
CA ILE A 326 24.86 5.67 -15.21
C ILE A 326 24.15 4.36 -15.47
N HIS A 327 24.58 3.65 -16.53
CA HIS A 327 23.95 2.42 -17.02
C HIS A 327 24.96 1.28 -17.14
N THR A 328 24.43 0.06 -17.23
CA THR A 328 25.20 -1.14 -17.57
C THR A 328 25.71 -1.05 -19.01
N GLY A 329 26.77 -1.76 -19.34
CA GLY A 329 27.29 -1.82 -20.71
C GLY A 329 26.41 -2.61 -21.67
N ALA A 330 25.68 -3.60 -21.14
CA ALA A 330 24.71 -4.41 -21.88
C ALA A 330 23.57 -4.85 -20.95
N THR A 331 22.42 -5.20 -21.55
CA THR A 331 21.22 -5.59 -20.78
C THR A 331 21.42 -6.88 -19.97
N GLY A 332 22.28 -7.80 -20.43
CA GLY A 332 22.58 -9.04 -19.72
C GLY A 332 23.27 -8.82 -18.36
N GLU A 333 23.97 -7.69 -18.17
CA GLU A 333 24.60 -7.33 -16.88
C GLU A 333 23.56 -7.02 -15.79
N ILE A 334 22.30 -6.74 -16.14
CA ILE A 334 21.21 -6.52 -15.22
C ILE A 334 20.93 -7.79 -14.41
N GLY A 335 21.10 -8.96 -15.03
CA GLY A 335 20.66 -10.24 -14.52
C GLY A 335 19.12 -10.41 -14.68
N VAL A 336 18.46 -11.06 -13.74
CA VAL A 336 17.00 -11.20 -13.77
C VAL A 336 16.35 -9.99 -13.09
N ILE A 337 15.21 -9.55 -13.62
CA ILE A 337 14.33 -8.55 -12.99
C ILE A 337 13.07 -9.26 -12.47
N LYS A 338 12.69 -8.95 -11.24
CA LYS A 338 11.46 -9.42 -10.59
C LYS A 338 10.61 -8.22 -10.19
N VAL A 339 9.38 -8.15 -10.68
CA VAL A 339 8.38 -7.21 -10.17
C VAL A 339 7.93 -7.67 -8.79
N VAL A 340 8.00 -6.78 -7.80
CA VAL A 340 7.67 -7.09 -6.40
C VAL A 340 6.41 -6.42 -5.90
N GLY A 341 5.93 -5.39 -6.61
CA GLY A 341 4.70 -4.71 -6.23
C GLY A 341 4.18 -3.74 -7.27
N GLU A 342 2.88 -3.53 -7.27
CA GLU A 342 2.16 -2.54 -8.03
C GLU A 342 1.13 -1.86 -7.14
N GLY A 343 0.90 -0.55 -7.30
CA GLY A 343 -0.08 0.16 -6.51
C GLY A 343 -0.37 1.58 -6.98
N SER A 344 -1.41 2.19 -6.42
CA SER A 344 -1.77 3.59 -6.70
C SER A 344 -0.93 4.54 -5.84
N VAL A 345 -0.45 5.63 -6.45
CA VAL A 345 0.24 6.73 -5.76
C VAL A 345 -0.71 7.91 -5.57
N SER A 346 -1.41 8.26 -6.63
CA SER A 346 -2.40 9.33 -6.66
C SER A 346 -3.37 9.06 -7.82
N SER A 347 -4.37 9.90 -7.97
CA SER A 347 -5.30 9.80 -9.09
C SER A 347 -4.54 9.84 -10.43
N GLY A 348 -4.73 8.81 -11.27
CA GLY A 348 -4.09 8.68 -12.57
C GLY A 348 -2.58 8.38 -12.54
N VAL A 349 -1.99 8.05 -11.37
CA VAL A 349 -0.58 7.68 -11.24
C VAL A 349 -0.45 6.34 -10.53
N ARG A 350 0.17 5.39 -11.21
CA ARG A 350 0.48 4.05 -10.69
C ARG A 350 1.98 3.93 -10.41
N ARG A 351 2.33 3.00 -9.55
CA ARG A 351 3.71 2.68 -9.16
C ARG A 351 3.98 1.21 -9.37
N VAL A 352 5.08 0.89 -10.02
CA VAL A 352 5.66 -0.46 -10.04
C VAL A 352 7.00 -0.42 -9.32
N GLU A 353 7.22 -1.40 -8.45
CA GLU A 353 8.50 -1.66 -7.79
C GLU A 353 9.06 -2.98 -8.29
N ALA A 354 10.35 -3.01 -8.58
CA ALA A 354 11.04 -4.21 -9.01
C ALA A 354 12.47 -4.25 -8.45
N VAL A 355 13.07 -5.43 -8.48
CA VAL A 355 14.44 -5.69 -8.06
C VAL A 355 15.20 -6.41 -9.17
N SER A 356 16.52 -6.21 -9.24
CA SER A 356 17.35 -6.83 -10.29
C SER A 356 18.50 -7.67 -9.71
N GLY A 357 19.06 -8.53 -10.53
CA GLY A 357 20.25 -9.32 -10.21
C GLY A 357 20.08 -10.17 -8.93
N THR A 358 20.98 -9.99 -7.97
CA THR A 358 20.94 -10.74 -6.70
C THR A 358 19.70 -10.45 -5.86
N GLY A 359 19.13 -9.23 -5.96
CA GLY A 359 17.87 -8.88 -5.31
C GLY A 359 16.71 -9.71 -5.85
N ALA A 360 16.61 -9.87 -7.18
CA ALA A 360 15.61 -10.72 -7.79
C ALA A 360 15.78 -12.20 -7.41
N LEU A 361 17.03 -12.68 -7.36
CA LEU A 361 17.31 -14.05 -6.91
C LEU A 361 16.88 -14.28 -5.45
N TYR A 362 17.02 -13.27 -4.59
CA TYR A 362 16.54 -13.35 -3.21
C TYR A 362 15.02 -13.47 -3.14
N GLU A 363 14.28 -12.66 -3.90
CA GLU A 363 12.81 -12.75 -3.95
C GLU A 363 12.33 -14.08 -4.51
N PHE A 364 12.97 -14.62 -5.57
CA PHE A 364 12.64 -15.97 -6.07
C PHE A 364 12.87 -17.07 -5.04
N ARG A 365 13.93 -16.97 -4.24
CA ARG A 365 14.18 -17.94 -3.15
C ARG A 365 13.12 -17.86 -2.07
N LYS A 366 12.71 -16.66 -1.69
CA LYS A 366 11.61 -16.43 -0.75
C LYS A 366 10.30 -17.02 -1.26
N ASP A 367 9.95 -16.77 -2.53
CA ASP A 367 8.78 -17.37 -3.16
C ASP A 367 8.86 -18.91 -3.17
N PHE A 368 10.04 -19.47 -3.46
CA PHE A 368 10.28 -20.91 -3.44
C PHE A 368 10.13 -21.50 -2.04
N ASP A 369 10.61 -20.84 -0.99
CA ASP A 369 10.45 -21.30 0.39
C ASP A 369 8.97 -21.29 0.81
N VAL A 370 8.20 -20.27 0.42
CA VAL A 370 6.73 -20.25 0.61
C VAL A 370 6.08 -21.39 -0.14
N ALA A 371 6.44 -21.61 -1.41
CA ALA A 371 5.90 -22.70 -2.23
C ALA A 371 6.20 -24.08 -1.61
N ARG A 372 7.38 -24.24 -1.00
CA ARG A 372 7.76 -25.49 -0.30
C ARG A 372 6.89 -25.74 0.93
N VAL A 373 6.63 -24.73 1.75
CA VAL A 373 5.74 -24.84 2.92
C VAL A 373 4.32 -25.15 2.48
N VAL A 374 3.83 -24.47 1.46
CA VAL A 374 2.51 -24.75 0.85
C VAL A 374 2.44 -26.18 0.31
N GLY A 375 3.49 -26.64 -0.40
CA GLY A 375 3.57 -28.01 -0.92
C GLY A 375 3.53 -29.06 0.19
N ALA A 376 4.20 -28.83 1.32
CA ALA A 376 4.14 -29.70 2.48
C ALA A 376 2.73 -29.73 3.11
N PHE A 377 2.01 -28.62 3.13
CA PHE A 377 0.64 -28.54 3.62
C PHE A 377 -0.37 -29.24 2.71
N VAL A 378 -0.20 -29.13 1.39
CA VAL A 378 -1.10 -29.78 0.39
C VAL A 378 -0.94 -31.31 0.37
N GLY A 379 0.18 -31.81 0.89
CA GLY A 379 0.48 -33.26 0.92
C GLY A 379 1.48 -33.68 -0.16
N SER A 380 2.20 -34.73 0.12
CA SER A 380 3.34 -35.32 -0.57
C SER A 380 3.54 -34.94 -2.04
N GLY A 381 4.41 -33.99 -2.24
CA GLY A 381 5.07 -33.78 -3.53
C GLY A 381 4.33 -32.87 -4.50
N VAL A 382 5.06 -31.87 -4.96
CA VAL A 382 4.72 -31.02 -6.12
C VAL A 382 4.49 -31.88 -7.40
N GLY A 383 4.50 -33.19 -7.29
CA GLY A 383 4.31 -34.15 -8.39
C GLY A 383 3.07 -35.03 -8.31
N SER A 384 2.21 -34.91 -7.24
CA SER A 384 1.00 -35.75 -7.09
C SER A 384 -0.30 -34.95 -6.89
N ALA A 385 -0.30 -33.65 -7.14
CA ALA A 385 -1.54 -32.95 -7.49
C ALA A 385 -2.05 -33.62 -8.76
N GLY A 386 -3.28 -34.13 -8.75
CA GLY A 386 -3.85 -34.92 -9.86
C GLY A 386 -3.51 -34.29 -11.21
N GLU A 387 -3.19 -35.10 -12.18
CA GLU A 387 -2.65 -34.69 -13.48
C GLU A 387 -3.31 -33.40 -13.97
N GLY A 388 -2.54 -32.29 -13.99
CA GLY A 388 -2.95 -31.02 -14.59
C GLY A 388 -3.21 -29.82 -13.65
N LEU A 389 -3.16 -29.94 -12.32
CA LEU A 389 -3.36 -28.80 -11.42
C LEU A 389 -2.04 -28.11 -11.07
N THR A 390 -2.04 -26.79 -11.14
CA THR A 390 -0.93 -25.98 -10.59
C THR A 390 -0.90 -26.07 -9.06
N PRO A 391 0.27 -25.83 -8.39
CA PRO A 391 0.37 -25.81 -6.93
C PRO A 391 -0.64 -24.85 -6.26
N ALA A 392 -0.96 -23.72 -6.89
CA ALA A 392 -1.93 -22.77 -6.39
C ALA A 392 -3.37 -23.33 -6.43
N GLU A 393 -3.74 -24.02 -7.51
CA GLU A 393 -5.05 -24.68 -7.64
C GLU A 393 -5.20 -25.84 -6.64
N ALA A 394 -4.16 -26.63 -6.45
CA ALA A 394 -4.12 -27.69 -5.46
C ALA A 394 -4.29 -27.14 -4.02
N LEU A 395 -3.64 -26.01 -3.71
CA LEU A 395 -3.82 -25.33 -2.42
C LEU A 395 -5.25 -24.83 -2.23
N ARG A 396 -5.84 -24.17 -3.22
CA ARG A 396 -7.23 -23.70 -3.16
C ARG A 396 -8.21 -24.86 -2.94
N ALA A 397 -8.03 -25.96 -3.65
CA ALA A 397 -8.83 -27.17 -3.48
C ALA A 397 -8.71 -27.75 -2.07
N ARG A 398 -7.49 -27.77 -1.49
CA ARG A 398 -7.25 -28.25 -0.13
C ARG A 398 -7.90 -27.37 0.93
N ILE A 399 -7.79 -26.04 0.79
CA ILE A 399 -8.44 -25.08 1.68
C ILE A 399 -9.96 -25.27 1.63
N ALA A 400 -10.55 -25.34 0.43
CA ALA A 400 -11.99 -25.54 0.27
C ALA A 400 -12.47 -26.85 0.91
N ALA A 401 -11.71 -27.95 0.75
CA ALA A 401 -12.02 -29.22 1.38
C ALA A 401 -11.98 -29.15 2.93
N GLN A 402 -10.99 -28.44 3.49
CA GLN A 402 -10.89 -28.24 4.94
C GLN A 402 -12.00 -27.35 5.51
N GLU A 403 -12.40 -26.32 4.79
CA GLU A 403 -13.53 -25.48 5.18
C GLU A 403 -14.84 -26.27 5.22
N GLU A 404 -15.05 -27.15 4.24
CA GLU A 404 -16.24 -28.02 4.19
C GLU A 404 -16.24 -29.04 5.33
N GLU A 405 -15.09 -29.65 5.62
CA GLU A 405 -14.93 -30.57 6.75
C GLU A 405 -15.15 -29.85 8.08
N MET A 406 -14.62 -28.64 8.24
CA MET A 406 -14.84 -27.84 9.45
C MET A 406 -16.31 -27.50 9.66
N LYS A 407 -17.04 -27.11 8.60
CA LYS A 407 -18.51 -26.89 8.64
C LYS A 407 -19.25 -28.16 9.06
N LYS A 408 -18.84 -29.30 8.51
CA LYS A 408 -19.44 -30.60 8.86
C LYS A 408 -19.21 -30.92 10.34
N LEU A 409 -17.98 -30.81 10.82
CA LEU A 409 -17.66 -31.04 12.23
C LEU A 409 -18.38 -30.08 13.18
N GLN A 410 -18.50 -28.80 12.83
CA GLN A 410 -19.28 -27.82 13.59
C GLN A 410 -20.77 -28.22 13.69
N LYS A 411 -21.35 -28.69 12.58
CA LYS A 411 -22.73 -29.18 12.53
C LYS A 411 -22.92 -30.44 13.38
N GLU A 412 -21.99 -31.37 13.31
CA GLU A 412 -22.01 -32.57 14.14
C GLU A 412 -21.89 -32.23 15.63
N LEU A 413 -20.97 -31.33 15.99
CA LEU A 413 -20.79 -30.86 17.36
C LEU A 413 -22.06 -30.16 17.89
N SER A 414 -22.70 -29.34 17.08
CA SER A 414 -23.97 -28.68 17.44
C SER A 414 -25.11 -29.70 17.64
N SER A 415 -25.18 -30.73 16.79
CA SER A 415 -26.14 -31.81 16.89
C SER A 415 -25.92 -32.66 18.14
N LEU A 416 -24.67 -33.03 18.44
CA LEU A 416 -24.32 -33.78 19.65
C LEU A 416 -24.65 -32.96 20.93
N ARG A 417 -24.33 -31.66 20.95
CA ARG A 417 -24.70 -30.77 22.06
C ARG A 417 -26.21 -30.73 22.26
N SER A 418 -26.98 -30.54 21.17
CA SER A 418 -28.46 -30.52 21.25
C SER A 418 -29.05 -31.82 21.79
N LYS A 419 -28.49 -32.99 21.43
CA LYS A 419 -28.93 -34.29 21.96
C LYS A 419 -28.58 -34.45 23.45
N THR A 420 -27.39 -34.00 23.87
CA THR A 420 -26.97 -34.02 25.28
C THR A 420 -27.85 -33.10 26.11
N ASP A 421 -28.15 -31.89 25.61
CA ASP A 421 -29.04 -30.94 26.25
C ASP A 421 -30.45 -31.49 26.42
N ALA A 422 -30.99 -32.15 25.39
CA ALA A 422 -32.33 -32.74 25.45
C ALA A 422 -32.41 -33.87 26.51
N ALA A 423 -31.40 -34.75 26.57
CA ALA A 423 -31.34 -35.80 27.59
C ALA A 423 -31.18 -35.23 29.02
N GLY A 424 -30.32 -34.21 29.17
CA GLY A 424 -30.14 -33.49 30.43
C GLY A 424 -31.39 -32.75 30.89
N LEU A 425 -32.18 -32.22 29.93
CA LEU A 425 -33.41 -31.51 30.22
C LEU A 425 -34.47 -32.43 30.83
N ASP A 426 -34.55 -33.68 30.39
CA ASP A 426 -35.45 -34.66 30.97
C ASP A 426 -35.14 -34.94 32.44
N GLU A 427 -33.89 -35.06 32.78
CA GLU A 427 -33.41 -35.25 34.15
C GLU A 427 -33.66 -33.99 35.00
N MET A 428 -33.46 -32.78 34.41
CA MET A 428 -33.76 -31.51 35.08
C MET A 428 -35.25 -31.34 35.39
N MET A 429 -36.13 -31.77 34.49
CA MET A 429 -37.61 -31.72 34.71
C MET A 429 -38.06 -32.52 35.92
N ALA A 430 -37.33 -33.60 36.28
CA ALA A 430 -37.62 -34.36 37.49
C ALA A 430 -37.43 -33.58 38.79
N ARG A 431 -36.73 -32.42 38.74
CA ARG A 431 -36.42 -31.53 39.89
C ARG A 431 -37.33 -30.29 39.96
N VAL A 432 -38.36 -30.23 39.17
CA VAL A 432 -39.35 -29.13 39.20
C VAL A 432 -40.14 -29.13 40.51
N ALA A 433 -40.09 -28.01 41.20
CA ALA A 433 -40.95 -27.75 42.37
C ALA A 433 -42.20 -27.00 41.95
N GLU A 434 -43.30 -27.18 42.68
CA GLU A 434 -44.53 -26.41 42.46
C GLU A 434 -44.87 -25.58 43.70
N ILE A 435 -45.13 -24.26 43.48
CA ILE A 435 -45.51 -23.34 44.51
C ILE A 435 -46.65 -22.45 44.07
N LYS A 436 -47.74 -22.43 44.83
CA LYS A 436 -48.98 -21.67 44.50
C LYS A 436 -49.45 -21.90 43.03
N GLY A 437 -49.32 -23.14 42.51
CA GLY A 437 -49.73 -23.52 41.17
C GLY A 437 -48.75 -23.11 40.07
N ILE A 438 -47.54 -22.64 40.39
CA ILE A 438 -46.49 -22.28 39.45
C ILE A 438 -45.33 -23.28 39.55
N LYS A 439 -44.89 -23.82 38.43
CA LYS A 439 -43.73 -24.72 38.33
C LYS A 439 -42.45 -23.88 38.39
N VAL A 440 -41.50 -24.27 39.23
CA VAL A 440 -40.21 -23.62 39.38
C VAL A 440 -39.09 -24.66 39.22
N LEU A 441 -38.29 -24.49 38.19
CA LEU A 441 -37.07 -25.25 37.97
C LEU A 441 -35.86 -24.41 38.39
N SER A 442 -35.20 -24.79 39.50
CA SER A 442 -34.02 -24.10 39.99
C SER A 442 -32.84 -25.05 40.09
N LEU A 443 -31.75 -24.79 39.35
CA LEU A 443 -30.62 -25.70 39.28
C LEU A 443 -29.28 -24.94 39.19
N ARG A 444 -28.28 -25.58 39.79
CA ARG A 444 -26.88 -25.25 39.55
C ARG A 444 -26.40 -25.90 38.26
N ILE A 445 -25.87 -25.11 37.35
CA ILE A 445 -25.28 -25.58 36.11
C ILE A 445 -23.76 -25.75 36.32
N LEU A 446 -23.18 -26.83 35.83
CA LEU A 446 -21.75 -27.10 35.89
C LEU A 446 -21.02 -26.48 34.69
N PRO A 447 -19.88 -25.77 34.93
CA PRO A 447 -19.06 -25.25 33.82
C PRO A 447 -18.36 -26.41 33.03
N PRO A 448 -17.98 -26.16 31.74
CA PRO A 448 -17.92 -24.88 31.05
C PRO A 448 -19.04 -24.73 30.00
N LEU A 449 -20.08 -24.01 30.32
CA LEU A 449 -21.10 -23.62 29.33
C LEU A 449 -20.99 -22.11 29.06
N GLY A 450 -20.87 -21.75 27.81
CA GLY A 450 -20.89 -20.34 27.39
C GLY A 450 -22.27 -19.70 27.70
N LYS A 451 -22.32 -18.39 27.94
CA LYS A 451 -23.57 -17.66 28.29
C LYS A 451 -24.70 -17.89 27.29
N ASP A 452 -24.39 -17.94 25.99
CA ASP A 452 -25.41 -18.13 24.95
C ASP A 452 -25.98 -19.55 24.97
N HIS A 453 -25.17 -20.53 25.35
CA HIS A 453 -25.65 -21.90 25.53
C HIS A 453 -26.61 -22.01 26.73
N VAL A 454 -26.28 -21.37 27.85
CA VAL A 454 -27.17 -21.34 29.03
C VAL A 454 -28.49 -20.62 28.72
N ARG A 455 -28.47 -19.54 27.94
CA ARG A 455 -29.72 -18.88 27.46
C ARG A 455 -30.59 -19.84 26.66
N THR A 456 -29.99 -20.58 25.71
CA THR A 456 -30.69 -21.58 24.92
C THR A 456 -31.29 -22.68 25.83
N LEU A 457 -30.54 -23.10 26.86
CA LEU A 457 -31.02 -24.10 27.82
C LEU A 457 -32.21 -23.58 28.64
N VAL A 458 -32.21 -22.30 29.06
CA VAL A 458 -33.35 -21.64 29.72
C VAL A 458 -34.56 -21.61 28.78
N ASP A 459 -34.39 -21.28 27.51
CA ASP A 459 -35.50 -21.21 26.57
C ASP A 459 -36.10 -22.61 26.27
N ASN A 460 -35.25 -23.63 26.15
CA ASN A 460 -35.69 -25.01 26.03
C ASN A 460 -36.43 -25.50 27.29
N ALA A 461 -35.88 -25.17 28.47
CA ALA A 461 -36.51 -25.50 29.74
C ALA A 461 -37.88 -24.82 29.91
N ARG A 462 -38.03 -23.53 29.58
CA ARG A 462 -39.34 -22.81 29.56
C ARG A 462 -40.34 -23.46 28.65
N THR A 463 -39.90 -23.82 27.43
CA THR A 463 -40.76 -24.48 26.46
C THR A 463 -41.28 -25.82 26.96
N LYS A 464 -40.40 -26.60 27.62
CA LYS A 464 -40.76 -27.91 28.15
C LYS A 464 -41.61 -27.84 29.41
N LEU A 465 -41.43 -26.81 30.26
CA LEU A 465 -42.26 -26.53 31.45
C LEU A 465 -43.71 -26.14 31.03
N GLY A 466 -43.85 -25.50 29.83
CA GLY A 466 -45.14 -24.94 29.36
C GLY A 466 -45.54 -23.67 30.10
N SER A 467 -45.70 -23.71 31.41
CA SER A 467 -45.97 -22.56 32.30
C SER A 467 -45.11 -22.69 33.55
N GLY A 468 -44.26 -21.70 33.83
CA GLY A 468 -43.35 -21.76 34.99
C GLY A 468 -42.17 -20.78 34.95
N VAL A 469 -41.28 -20.96 35.90
CA VAL A 469 -40.05 -20.17 36.11
C VAL A 469 -38.84 -21.10 36.05
N VAL A 470 -37.81 -20.69 35.32
CA VAL A 470 -36.52 -21.37 35.26
C VAL A 470 -35.48 -20.47 35.91
N VAL A 471 -34.69 -20.99 36.82
CA VAL A 471 -33.59 -20.32 37.50
C VAL A 471 -32.34 -21.16 37.35
N PHE A 472 -31.34 -20.68 36.63
CA PHE A 472 -30.04 -21.32 36.58
C PHE A 472 -28.95 -20.44 37.17
N GLY A 473 -28.03 -21.07 37.89
CA GLY A 473 -26.88 -20.40 38.48
C GLY A 473 -25.60 -21.22 38.31
N TRP A 474 -24.48 -20.55 38.08
CA TRP A 474 -23.18 -21.20 37.94
C TRP A 474 -22.04 -20.31 38.37
N PRO A 475 -20.95 -20.91 38.88
CA PRO A 475 -19.73 -20.17 39.17
C PRO A 475 -19.03 -19.76 37.87
N THR A 476 -18.41 -18.58 37.86
CA THR A 476 -17.60 -18.05 36.77
C THR A 476 -16.18 -17.80 37.26
N GLU A 477 -15.26 -17.46 36.35
CA GLU A 477 -13.86 -17.18 36.69
C GLU A 477 -13.74 -16.07 37.76
N GLY A 478 -12.79 -16.22 38.71
CA GLY A 478 -12.51 -15.25 39.76
C GLY A 478 -13.53 -15.27 40.91
N ASP A 479 -14.01 -16.45 41.32
CA ASP A 479 -14.95 -16.65 42.41
C ASP A 479 -16.24 -15.82 42.32
N LYS A 480 -16.71 -15.63 41.09
CA LYS A 480 -17.96 -14.92 40.79
C LYS A 480 -19.08 -15.90 40.46
N VAL A 481 -20.31 -15.42 40.58
CA VAL A 481 -21.53 -16.15 40.26
C VAL A 481 -22.26 -15.48 39.13
N SER A 482 -22.82 -16.27 38.23
CA SER A 482 -23.82 -15.82 37.27
C SER A 482 -25.14 -16.50 37.55
N LEU A 483 -26.22 -15.74 37.45
CA LEU A 483 -27.60 -16.17 37.56
C LEU A 483 -28.39 -15.77 36.33
N ILE A 484 -29.28 -16.63 35.88
CA ILE A 484 -30.23 -16.33 34.82
C ILE A 484 -31.62 -16.84 35.19
N VAL A 485 -32.62 -16.01 34.98
CA VAL A 485 -34.02 -16.33 35.28
C VAL A 485 -34.85 -16.16 34.03
N GLY A 486 -35.57 -17.20 33.65
CA GLY A 486 -36.56 -17.19 32.57
C GLY A 486 -37.97 -17.42 33.11
N VAL A 487 -38.92 -16.59 32.72
CA VAL A 487 -40.36 -16.70 33.05
C VAL A 487 -41.13 -16.91 31.78
N THR A 488 -42.08 -17.86 31.77
CA THR A 488 -42.97 -18.09 30.64
C THR A 488 -43.91 -16.90 30.40
N LYS A 489 -44.24 -16.60 29.15
CA LYS A 489 -44.97 -15.37 28.81
C LYS A 489 -46.31 -15.18 29.53
N ASP A 490 -47.04 -16.26 29.77
CA ASP A 490 -48.31 -16.30 30.49
C ASP A 490 -48.20 -15.83 31.96
N LEU A 491 -47.01 -15.96 32.54
CA LEU A 491 -46.78 -15.61 33.95
C LEU A 491 -46.12 -14.22 34.15
N THR A 492 -45.64 -13.56 33.08
CA THR A 492 -44.92 -12.29 33.18
C THR A 492 -45.71 -11.13 33.81
N SER A 493 -47.04 -11.19 33.75
CA SER A 493 -47.91 -10.24 34.46
C SER A 493 -48.00 -10.46 35.96
N ARG A 494 -47.74 -11.69 36.43
CA ARG A 494 -47.82 -12.09 37.86
C ARG A 494 -46.44 -12.10 38.51
N VAL A 495 -45.44 -12.62 37.80
CA VAL A 495 -44.04 -12.67 38.27
C VAL A 495 -43.11 -12.23 37.16
N GLN A 496 -42.10 -11.44 37.52
CA GLN A 496 -41.15 -10.87 36.55
C GLN A 496 -39.75 -11.40 36.84
N ALA A 497 -39.06 -11.88 35.77
CA ALA A 497 -37.70 -12.42 35.88
C ALA A 497 -36.71 -11.44 36.54
N GLY A 498 -36.83 -10.13 36.23
CA GLY A 498 -35.99 -9.08 36.81
C GLY A 498 -36.13 -8.94 38.31
N LYS A 499 -37.36 -9.15 38.85
CA LYS A 499 -37.58 -9.12 40.31
C LYS A 499 -37.01 -10.36 41.01
N ILE A 500 -37.24 -11.55 40.41
CA ILE A 500 -36.72 -12.80 40.94
C ILE A 500 -35.21 -12.78 40.98
N VAL A 501 -34.57 -12.44 39.84
CA VAL A 501 -33.11 -12.43 39.74
C VAL A 501 -32.48 -11.41 40.67
N GLY A 502 -33.11 -10.24 40.89
CA GLY A 502 -32.63 -9.22 41.82
C GLY A 502 -32.60 -9.70 43.28
N LEU A 503 -33.67 -10.41 43.70
CA LEU A 503 -33.74 -10.99 45.07
C LEU A 503 -32.72 -12.13 45.26
N LEU A 504 -32.53 -12.98 44.26
CA LEU A 504 -31.53 -14.06 44.31
C LEU A 504 -30.10 -13.51 44.23
N ALA A 505 -29.89 -12.47 43.43
CA ALA A 505 -28.57 -11.82 43.32
C ALA A 505 -28.12 -11.19 44.61
N ALA A 506 -29.04 -10.60 45.39
CA ALA A 506 -28.73 -10.06 46.71
C ALA A 506 -28.19 -11.13 47.67
N GLN A 507 -28.64 -12.38 47.57
CA GLN A 507 -28.18 -13.50 48.40
C GLN A 507 -26.76 -13.97 48.07
N VAL A 508 -26.29 -13.70 46.84
CA VAL A 508 -24.95 -14.05 46.36
C VAL A 508 -24.03 -12.82 46.27
N GLY A 509 -24.36 -11.76 46.98
CA GLY A 509 -23.53 -10.54 47.04
C GLY A 509 -23.49 -9.76 45.74
N GLY A 510 -24.57 -9.77 44.96
CA GLY A 510 -24.62 -9.18 43.66
C GLY A 510 -25.85 -8.32 43.35
N LYS A 511 -25.97 -7.90 42.12
CA LYS A 511 -27.09 -7.13 41.56
C LYS A 511 -27.42 -7.65 40.18
N GLY A 512 -28.70 -7.54 39.79
CA GLY A 512 -29.11 -7.94 38.45
C GLY A 512 -30.47 -7.34 38.08
N GLY A 513 -30.89 -7.61 36.89
CA GLY A 513 -32.15 -7.15 36.32
C GLY A 513 -32.30 -7.59 34.88
N GLY A 514 -33.37 -7.20 34.26
CA GLY A 514 -33.65 -7.55 32.87
C GLY A 514 -35.11 -7.38 32.51
N ARG A 515 -35.50 -8.01 31.42
CA ARG A 515 -36.89 -8.00 30.93
C ARG A 515 -37.78 -8.85 31.82
N PRO A 516 -39.13 -8.67 31.73
CA PRO A 516 -40.07 -9.47 32.52
C PRO A 516 -39.98 -10.98 32.23
N ASP A 517 -39.58 -11.38 31.03
CA ASP A 517 -39.48 -12.76 30.58
C ASP A 517 -38.08 -13.38 30.74
N LEU A 518 -37.00 -12.56 30.76
CA LEU A 518 -35.62 -13.03 30.90
C LEU A 518 -34.77 -11.98 31.58
N ALA A 519 -34.03 -12.37 32.60
CA ALA A 519 -33.17 -11.48 33.37
C ALA A 519 -31.89 -12.19 33.83
N GLU A 520 -30.81 -11.45 33.98
CA GLU A 520 -29.49 -11.95 34.37
C GLU A 520 -28.93 -11.15 35.52
N ALA A 521 -28.11 -11.80 36.33
CA ALA A 521 -27.40 -11.18 37.43
C ALA A 521 -26.01 -11.77 37.61
N GLY A 522 -25.14 -10.99 38.26
CA GLY A 522 -23.86 -11.47 38.77
C GLY A 522 -23.74 -11.32 40.26
N GLY A 523 -22.92 -12.12 40.91
CA GLY A 523 -22.58 -12.04 42.33
C GLY A 523 -21.13 -12.38 42.60
N SER A 524 -20.68 -12.19 43.84
CA SER A 524 -19.30 -12.43 44.29
C SER A 524 -19.20 -13.51 45.38
N ASP A 525 -20.30 -14.16 45.74
CA ASP A 525 -20.32 -15.21 46.78
C ASP A 525 -20.79 -16.55 46.17
N VAL A 526 -19.82 -17.35 45.76
CA VAL A 526 -20.04 -18.71 45.21
C VAL A 526 -20.56 -19.66 46.28
N GLY A 527 -20.20 -19.47 47.57
CA GLY A 527 -20.63 -20.29 48.68
C GLY A 527 -22.13 -20.23 48.94
N SER A 528 -22.75 -19.06 48.72
CA SER A 528 -24.19 -18.83 48.90
C SER A 528 -25.05 -19.22 47.68
N LEU A 529 -24.43 -19.65 46.53
CA LEU A 529 -25.16 -19.98 45.30
C LEU A 529 -26.20 -21.08 45.52
N ASP A 530 -25.83 -22.18 46.15
CA ASP A 530 -26.74 -23.31 46.37
C ASP A 530 -27.91 -22.96 47.29
N ALA A 531 -27.69 -22.12 48.28
CA ALA A 531 -28.73 -21.59 49.17
C ALA A 531 -29.70 -20.68 48.41
N ALA A 532 -29.18 -19.79 47.58
CA ALA A 532 -29.97 -18.90 46.71
C ALA A 532 -30.82 -19.69 45.72
N LEU A 533 -30.28 -20.72 45.07
CA LEU A 533 -31.03 -21.58 44.17
C LEU A 533 -32.12 -22.38 44.90
N LYS A 534 -31.88 -22.88 46.10
CA LYS A 534 -32.90 -23.56 46.93
C LYS A 534 -34.03 -22.61 47.35
N SER A 535 -33.74 -21.35 47.61
CA SER A 535 -34.75 -20.36 47.99
C SER A 535 -35.59 -19.85 46.81
N ALA A 536 -35.23 -20.21 45.57
CA ALA A 536 -35.88 -19.68 44.36
C ALA A 536 -37.41 -19.92 44.33
N ALA A 537 -37.87 -21.08 44.76
CA ALA A 537 -39.29 -21.38 44.86
C ALA A 537 -40.03 -20.49 45.88
N GLU A 538 -39.40 -20.26 47.06
CA GLU A 538 -39.94 -19.38 48.10
C GLU A 538 -39.97 -17.91 47.62
N VAL A 539 -38.90 -17.46 46.93
CA VAL A 539 -38.84 -16.12 46.33
C VAL A 539 -39.99 -15.92 45.33
N VAL A 540 -40.21 -16.91 44.45
CA VAL A 540 -41.34 -16.86 43.50
C VAL A 540 -42.65 -16.85 44.24
N GLY A 541 -42.84 -17.68 45.26
CA GLY A 541 -44.03 -17.74 46.09
C GLY A 541 -44.36 -16.44 46.86
N GLY A 542 -43.30 -15.73 47.32
CA GLY A 542 -43.41 -14.43 47.97
C GLY A 542 -43.84 -13.29 47.05
N LEU A 543 -43.45 -13.38 45.76
CA LEU A 543 -43.85 -12.39 44.74
C LEU A 543 -45.29 -12.58 44.21
N LEU A 544 -45.92 -13.72 44.51
CA LEU A 544 -47.31 -14.02 44.10
C LEU A 544 -48.39 -13.52 45.08
N GLY A 545 -48.00 -12.91 46.18
CA GLY A 545 -48.89 -12.43 47.20
C GLY A 545 -49.44 -13.52 48.13
#